data_2f23384cf0e3e083e1ee02680ef77fbe
#
_entry.id   2f23384cf0e3e083e1ee02680ef77fbe
#
_cell.length_a   1.000
_cell.length_b   1.000
_cell.length_c   1.000
_cell.angle_alpha   90.00
_cell.angle_beta   90.00
_cell.angle_gamma   90.00
#
_symmetry.space_group_name_H-M   'P 1'
#
loop_
_entity.id
_entity.type
_entity.pdbx_description
1 polymer ?
#
loop_
_entity_poly.entity_id
_entity_poly.type
_entity_poly.pdbx_seq_one_letter_code
_entity_poly.pdbx_strand_id
1 'polypeptide(L)'
;MKKLCSTFALLLFCLTTYAADQFVTFRKADGAFQIIGSGKVVNILLDEKDQKGIGIAVNNLIEDFNRVCGMKPQLLKSTSSENCIIVGSLESTYIKQLIKAKKLDKKQLENKNEKFIITTVNNPLQGVEKAVVIAGSDRRGTIYGVYELAEQMGVSPWYWWMDVPVVKQTEAYVMPGVYTDGEPAVKYRGIFLNDEAPCLTGWVKQHYGTDFGGHRFYSDVFELILRLKGNFLWPAMWSWAFYGDDPLNSKTADEMGVVISTSHHEPMARNHQEWTRKRNEHGAWNYATNKKVLDQFFQEGIERMKNTEDVVTIGMRGDGDAAMSDGTNVKLLETVVENQRKIIQNVTGKPAKETPQVWALYKEVLDYYDKGMRVPDDVIMLLCDDNWGNVCRLPAEKERNRSGGWGLYYHVDYVGAPRNTKWLNVTPIQGMWEQLHLAYEYGVEKLWVLNVGDLKPMEYPITLFLDMAWNPDAYTAENFMKHPRKFCAQAFGEEQA
;
A
#
# COMPACT_ATOMS: atom_id res chain seq x y z
N MET A 1 -12.58 -5.35 -67.28
CA MET A 1 -12.07 -6.14 -66.12
C MET A 1 -11.83 -5.15 -64.96
N LYS A 2 -12.78 -5.13 -64.05
CA LYS A 2 -12.70 -4.24 -62.84
C LYS A 2 -12.07 -5.06 -61.72
N LYS A 3 -10.93 -4.61 -61.18
CA LYS A 3 -10.30 -5.21 -59.97
C LYS A 3 -10.93 -4.52 -58.76
N LEU A 4 -11.61 -5.33 -57.96
CA LEU A 4 -12.09 -4.95 -56.61
C LEU A 4 -10.88 -5.02 -55.66
N CYS A 5 -10.45 -3.91 -55.12
CA CYS A 5 -9.57 -3.85 -53.95
C CYS A 5 -10.43 -3.88 -52.70
N SER A 6 -10.35 -5.01 -51.99
CA SER A 6 -10.98 -5.15 -50.66
C SER A 6 -10.01 -4.67 -49.62
N THR A 7 -10.31 -3.51 -49.04
CA THR A 7 -9.54 -2.94 -47.90
C THR A 7 -10.09 -3.52 -46.62
N PHE A 8 -9.34 -4.43 -46.00
CA PHE A 8 -9.63 -4.90 -44.62
C PHE A 8 -9.18 -3.82 -43.63
N ALA A 9 -10.13 -3.11 -43.08
CA ALA A 9 -9.88 -2.23 -41.96
C ALA A 9 -9.73 -3.06 -40.68
N LEU A 10 -8.49 -3.21 -40.21
CA LEU A 10 -8.20 -3.77 -38.88
C LEU A 10 -8.58 -2.72 -37.85
N LEU A 11 -9.72 -2.89 -37.18
CA LEU A 11 -10.06 -2.12 -35.99
C LEU A 11 -9.16 -2.64 -34.84
N LEU A 12 -8.09 -1.91 -34.57
CA LEU A 12 -7.34 -2.03 -33.32
C LEU A 12 -8.24 -1.49 -32.18
N PHE A 13 -8.86 -2.37 -31.42
CA PHE A 13 -9.42 -1.99 -30.14
C PHE A 13 -8.25 -1.75 -29.18
N CYS A 14 -7.82 -0.50 -29.04
CA CYS A 14 -7.04 -0.07 -27.88
C CYS A 14 -7.96 -0.21 -26.67
N LEU A 15 -7.76 -1.26 -25.88
CA LEU A 15 -8.30 -1.36 -24.54
C LEU A 15 -7.51 -0.34 -23.69
N THR A 16 -7.98 0.89 -23.64
CA THR A 16 -7.55 1.85 -22.62
C THR A 16 -8.14 1.36 -21.30
N THR A 17 -7.29 0.83 -20.43
CA THR A 17 -7.67 0.53 -19.05
C THR A 17 -7.77 1.86 -18.29
N TYR A 18 -8.98 2.42 -18.25
CA TYR A 18 -9.30 3.49 -17.32
C TYR A 18 -9.51 2.88 -15.92
N ALA A 19 -9.33 3.70 -14.86
CA ALA A 19 -9.83 3.40 -13.52
C ALA A 19 -11.28 2.89 -13.63
N ALA A 20 -11.65 1.93 -12.76
CA ALA A 20 -12.95 1.28 -12.90
C ALA A 20 -14.06 2.31 -13.06
N ASP A 21 -14.78 2.24 -14.18
CA ASP A 21 -15.95 3.09 -14.40
C ASP A 21 -16.94 2.92 -13.24
N GLN A 22 -17.70 3.95 -12.93
CA GLN A 22 -18.72 3.87 -11.89
C GLN A 22 -19.68 2.71 -12.18
N PHE A 23 -19.59 1.66 -11.38
CA PHE A 23 -20.39 0.44 -11.56
C PHE A 23 -21.47 0.25 -10.49
N VAL A 24 -21.48 1.07 -9.45
CA VAL A 24 -22.58 1.11 -8.48
C VAL A 24 -23.47 2.31 -8.78
N THR A 25 -24.77 2.07 -8.83
CA THR A 25 -25.79 3.09 -8.99
C THR A 25 -26.83 3.01 -7.86
N PHE A 26 -27.34 4.16 -7.44
CA PHE A 26 -28.41 4.25 -6.43
C PHE A 26 -29.80 4.37 -7.05
N ARG A 27 -29.91 4.11 -8.34
CA ARG A 27 -31.18 4.06 -9.09
C ARG A 27 -31.28 2.72 -9.80
N LYS A 28 -32.48 2.16 -9.83
CA LYS A 28 -32.72 0.91 -10.53
C LYS A 28 -32.35 1.06 -12.02
N ALA A 29 -31.60 0.10 -12.52
CA ALA A 29 -31.14 0.04 -13.91
C ALA A 29 -31.35 -1.37 -14.47
N ASP A 30 -31.55 -1.48 -15.79
CA ASP A 30 -31.79 -2.74 -16.47
C ASP A 30 -30.59 -3.70 -16.32
N GLY A 31 -30.89 -4.93 -15.93
CA GLY A 31 -29.87 -5.98 -15.72
C GLY A 31 -29.01 -5.82 -14.47
N ALA A 32 -29.11 -4.69 -13.76
CA ALA A 32 -28.31 -4.44 -12.55
C ALA A 32 -28.69 -5.42 -11.42
N PHE A 33 -27.71 -5.71 -10.56
CA PHE A 33 -27.87 -6.57 -9.41
C PHE A 33 -28.09 -5.72 -8.15
N GLN A 34 -29.26 -5.85 -7.53
CA GLN A 34 -29.57 -5.10 -6.31
C GLN A 34 -28.79 -5.65 -5.11
N ILE A 35 -27.98 -4.80 -4.48
CA ILE A 35 -27.22 -5.12 -3.25
C ILE A 35 -27.86 -4.54 -1.99
N ILE A 36 -28.59 -3.42 -2.12
CA ILE A 36 -29.39 -2.79 -1.07
C ILE A 36 -30.78 -2.50 -1.66
N GLY A 37 -31.85 -2.86 -0.96
CA GLY A 37 -33.18 -2.48 -1.37
C GLY A 37 -34.29 -3.26 -0.67
N SER A 38 -35.51 -2.74 -0.72
CA SER A 38 -36.70 -3.35 -0.10
C SER A 38 -36.53 -3.70 1.39
N GLY A 39 -35.77 -2.89 2.14
CA GLY A 39 -35.46 -3.12 3.55
C GLY A 39 -34.53 -4.31 3.81
N LYS A 40 -33.76 -4.73 2.82
CA LYS A 40 -32.81 -5.86 2.90
C LYS A 40 -31.49 -5.50 2.25
N VAL A 41 -30.45 -6.22 2.63
CA VAL A 41 -29.12 -6.24 1.99
C VAL A 41 -28.78 -7.67 1.60
N VAL A 42 -28.01 -7.85 0.53
CA VAL A 42 -27.52 -9.17 0.12
C VAL A 42 -26.48 -9.68 1.09
N ASN A 43 -26.47 -10.97 1.36
CA ASN A 43 -25.49 -11.61 2.20
C ASN A 43 -24.16 -11.81 1.45
N ILE A 44 -23.07 -12.02 2.22
CA ILE A 44 -21.72 -12.20 1.67
C ILE A 44 -21.27 -13.64 1.92
N LEU A 45 -20.89 -14.36 0.85
CA LEU A 45 -20.33 -15.69 0.90
C LEU A 45 -18.81 -15.63 0.84
N LEU A 46 -18.14 -16.14 1.88
CA LEU A 46 -16.69 -16.19 2.01
C LEU A 46 -16.24 -17.61 2.38
N ASP A 47 -15.16 -18.07 1.76
CA ASP A 47 -14.50 -19.32 2.16
C ASP A 47 -13.67 -19.07 3.43
N GLU A 48 -13.99 -19.75 4.53
CA GLU A 48 -13.25 -19.65 5.80
C GLU A 48 -11.78 -20.11 5.68
N LYS A 49 -11.44 -20.85 4.62
CA LYS A 49 -10.08 -21.33 4.37
C LYS A 49 -9.25 -20.34 3.57
N ASP A 50 -9.85 -19.27 3.05
CA ASP A 50 -9.12 -18.21 2.36
C ASP A 50 -8.32 -17.38 3.36
N GLN A 51 -7.47 -16.50 2.86
CA GLN A 51 -6.52 -15.76 3.68
C GLN A 51 -7.22 -14.80 4.66
N LYS A 52 -6.72 -14.71 5.89
CA LYS A 52 -7.34 -13.99 7.01
C LYS A 52 -7.61 -12.50 6.69
N GLY A 53 -6.70 -11.83 5.97
CA GLY A 53 -6.87 -10.43 5.59
C GLY A 53 -8.12 -10.17 4.74
N ILE A 54 -8.52 -11.14 3.92
CA ILE A 54 -9.77 -11.05 3.14
C ILE A 54 -10.98 -11.05 4.07
N GLY A 55 -10.97 -11.90 5.09
CA GLY A 55 -12.02 -11.92 6.10
C GLY A 55 -12.13 -10.61 6.89
N ILE A 56 -11.00 -9.97 7.20
CA ILE A 56 -10.96 -8.65 7.85
C ILE A 56 -11.59 -7.61 6.93
N ALA A 57 -11.20 -7.54 5.65
CA ALA A 57 -11.77 -6.60 4.69
C ALA A 57 -13.28 -6.84 4.47
N VAL A 58 -13.74 -8.09 4.45
CA VAL A 58 -15.17 -8.43 4.36
C VAL A 58 -15.93 -7.94 5.60
N ASN A 59 -15.35 -8.07 6.80
CA ASN A 59 -15.98 -7.53 8.01
C ASN A 59 -16.08 -6.00 7.96
N ASN A 60 -15.07 -5.31 7.42
CA ASN A 60 -15.13 -3.86 7.19
C ASN A 60 -16.24 -3.52 6.18
N LEU A 61 -16.39 -4.29 5.09
CA LEU A 61 -17.48 -4.11 4.13
C LEU A 61 -18.86 -4.29 4.77
N ILE A 62 -19.02 -5.24 5.70
CA ILE A 62 -20.28 -5.41 6.46
C ILE A 62 -20.61 -4.13 7.26
N GLU A 63 -19.60 -3.53 7.89
CA GLU A 63 -19.77 -2.24 8.58
C GLU A 63 -20.02 -1.08 7.58
N ASP A 64 -19.45 -1.14 6.39
CA ASP A 64 -19.72 -0.15 5.34
C ASP A 64 -21.17 -0.21 4.85
N PHE A 65 -21.75 -1.40 4.69
CA PHE A 65 -23.19 -1.53 4.45
C PHE A 65 -24.02 -0.88 5.57
N ASN A 66 -23.64 -1.09 6.82
CA ASN A 66 -24.30 -0.43 7.96
C ASN A 66 -24.15 1.11 7.90
N ARG A 67 -22.97 1.62 7.49
CA ARG A 67 -22.78 3.06 7.28
C ARG A 67 -23.68 3.60 6.18
N VAL A 68 -23.83 2.85 5.07
CA VAL A 68 -24.61 3.29 3.89
C VAL A 68 -26.11 3.17 4.12
N CYS A 69 -26.62 2.09 4.70
CA CYS A 69 -28.07 1.84 4.75
C CYS A 69 -28.62 1.48 6.13
N GLY A 70 -27.78 1.39 7.17
CA GLY A 70 -28.21 1.00 8.51
C GLY A 70 -28.46 -0.50 8.70
N MET A 71 -28.07 -1.34 7.72
CA MET A 71 -28.25 -2.79 7.76
C MET A 71 -26.92 -3.50 7.52
N LYS A 72 -26.76 -4.69 8.13
CA LYS A 72 -25.54 -5.50 8.01
C LYS A 72 -25.84 -6.79 7.23
N PRO A 73 -25.07 -7.08 6.16
CA PRO A 73 -25.05 -8.41 5.55
C PRO A 73 -24.69 -9.50 6.56
N GLN A 74 -25.26 -10.68 6.39
CA GLN A 74 -24.78 -11.87 7.09
C GLN A 74 -23.58 -12.47 6.34
N LEU A 75 -22.58 -12.90 7.08
CA LEU A 75 -21.45 -13.66 6.54
C LEU A 75 -21.85 -15.13 6.42
N LEU A 76 -21.97 -15.62 5.19
CA LEU A 76 -22.32 -17.01 4.89
C LEU A 76 -21.05 -17.86 4.76
N LYS A 77 -21.07 -19.05 5.33
CA LYS A 77 -20.00 -20.05 5.23
C LYS A 77 -20.31 -21.15 4.21
N SER A 78 -21.54 -21.21 3.75
CA SER A 78 -22.03 -22.15 2.73
C SER A 78 -23.05 -21.48 1.84
N THR A 79 -23.26 -22.03 0.64
CA THR A 79 -24.27 -21.55 -0.29
C THR A 79 -25.66 -21.64 0.32
N SER A 80 -26.45 -20.57 0.12
CA SER A 80 -27.90 -20.52 0.37
C SER A 80 -28.61 -20.36 -0.97
N SER A 81 -29.94 -20.54 -0.97
CA SER A 81 -30.76 -20.32 -2.17
C SER A 81 -30.97 -18.82 -2.51
N GLU A 82 -30.30 -17.93 -1.80
CA GLU A 82 -30.43 -16.48 -1.98
C GLU A 82 -29.31 -15.92 -2.85
N ASN A 83 -29.61 -14.83 -3.52
CA ASN A 83 -28.60 -14.00 -4.20
C ASN A 83 -27.59 -13.45 -3.18
N CYS A 84 -26.30 -13.39 -3.52
CA CYS A 84 -25.25 -12.99 -2.61
C CYS A 84 -24.08 -12.29 -3.29
N ILE A 85 -23.17 -11.75 -2.49
CA ILE A 85 -21.83 -11.33 -2.93
C ILE A 85 -20.88 -12.49 -2.62
N ILE A 86 -20.14 -12.99 -3.61
CA ILE A 86 -19.12 -14.03 -3.43
C ILE A 86 -17.77 -13.35 -3.45
N VAL A 87 -16.99 -13.51 -2.38
CA VAL A 87 -15.65 -12.92 -2.24
C VAL A 87 -14.61 -14.02 -2.12
N GLY A 88 -13.49 -13.88 -2.83
CA GLY A 88 -12.37 -14.80 -2.65
C GLY A 88 -11.18 -14.56 -3.57
N SER A 89 -10.03 -15.08 -3.17
CA SER A 89 -8.83 -15.18 -4.00
C SER A 89 -8.90 -16.37 -4.94
N LEU A 90 -7.89 -16.53 -5.81
CA LEU A 90 -7.73 -17.76 -6.61
C LEU A 90 -7.59 -19.04 -5.75
N GLU A 91 -7.30 -18.91 -4.46
CA GLU A 91 -7.23 -20.03 -3.51
C GLU A 91 -8.59 -20.45 -2.96
N SER A 92 -9.60 -19.56 -3.00
CA SER A 92 -10.96 -19.83 -2.53
C SER A 92 -11.61 -21.01 -3.24
N THR A 93 -12.26 -21.87 -2.46
CA THR A 93 -13.04 -22.99 -2.98
C THR A 93 -14.16 -22.52 -3.94
N TYR A 94 -14.83 -21.41 -3.61
CA TYR A 94 -15.91 -20.88 -4.42
C TYR A 94 -15.40 -20.29 -5.74
N ILE A 95 -14.31 -19.57 -5.73
CA ILE A 95 -13.68 -19.02 -6.96
C ILE A 95 -13.18 -20.16 -7.85
N LYS A 96 -12.54 -21.20 -7.29
CA LYS A 96 -12.15 -22.41 -8.05
C LYS A 96 -13.34 -23.10 -8.70
N GLN A 97 -14.49 -23.18 -8.01
CA GLN A 97 -15.73 -23.73 -8.60
C GLN A 97 -16.26 -22.90 -9.76
N LEU A 98 -16.27 -21.56 -9.63
CA LEU A 98 -16.68 -20.64 -10.69
C LEU A 98 -15.80 -20.77 -11.94
N ILE A 99 -14.48 -20.85 -11.75
CA ILE A 99 -13.51 -21.08 -12.84
C ILE A 99 -13.74 -22.43 -13.51
N LYS A 100 -13.91 -23.50 -12.74
CA LYS A 100 -14.19 -24.85 -13.27
C LYS A 100 -15.50 -24.89 -14.07
N ALA A 101 -16.52 -24.17 -13.63
CA ALA A 101 -17.81 -24.03 -14.30
C ALA A 101 -17.77 -23.03 -15.49
N LYS A 102 -16.61 -22.45 -15.81
CA LYS A 102 -16.42 -21.43 -16.88
C LYS A 102 -17.31 -20.19 -16.68
N LYS A 103 -17.63 -19.87 -15.43
CA LYS A 103 -18.37 -18.67 -15.03
C LYS A 103 -17.43 -17.48 -14.74
N LEU A 104 -16.14 -17.76 -14.55
CA LEU A 104 -15.07 -16.81 -14.34
C LEU A 104 -13.88 -17.22 -15.20
N ASP A 105 -13.28 -16.28 -15.94
CA ASP A 105 -12.08 -16.53 -16.73
C ASP A 105 -10.82 -16.37 -15.87
N LYS A 106 -10.18 -17.50 -15.53
CA LYS A 106 -8.95 -17.55 -14.76
C LYS A 106 -7.84 -16.67 -15.32
N LYS A 107 -7.74 -16.54 -16.65
CA LYS A 107 -6.68 -15.77 -17.34
C LYS A 107 -6.67 -14.30 -16.95
N GLN A 108 -7.80 -13.77 -16.49
CA GLN A 108 -7.86 -12.38 -16.04
C GLN A 108 -7.12 -12.14 -14.72
N LEU A 109 -6.88 -13.20 -13.93
CA LEU A 109 -6.27 -13.12 -12.59
C LEU A 109 -4.98 -13.95 -12.48
N GLU A 110 -4.83 -15.02 -13.25
CA GLU A 110 -3.67 -15.92 -13.17
C GLU A 110 -2.38 -15.20 -13.59
N ASN A 111 -1.32 -15.35 -12.79
CA ASN A 111 -0.03 -14.67 -12.96
C ASN A 111 -0.12 -13.15 -12.93
N LYS A 112 -1.13 -12.62 -12.26
CA LYS A 112 -1.32 -11.19 -11.99
C LYS A 112 -0.99 -10.89 -10.54
N ASN A 113 -0.52 -9.68 -10.28
CA ASN A 113 -0.20 -9.21 -8.93
C ASN A 113 -1.26 -8.21 -8.49
N GLU A 114 -1.84 -8.46 -7.31
CA GLU A 114 -2.76 -7.54 -6.62
C GLU A 114 -3.94 -7.07 -7.49
N LYS A 115 -4.28 -7.84 -8.52
CA LYS A 115 -5.40 -7.56 -9.43
C LYS A 115 -6.70 -8.13 -8.88
N PHE A 116 -7.78 -7.41 -9.07
CA PHE A 116 -9.15 -7.89 -8.81
C PHE A 116 -10.02 -7.76 -10.05
N ILE A 117 -11.12 -8.48 -10.02
CA ILE A 117 -12.29 -8.30 -10.89
C ILE A 117 -13.57 -8.31 -10.05
N ILE A 118 -14.51 -7.45 -10.42
CA ILE A 118 -15.87 -7.41 -9.89
C ILE A 118 -16.81 -7.64 -11.05
N THR A 119 -17.69 -8.64 -10.93
CA THR A 119 -18.62 -8.98 -12.02
C THR A 119 -19.92 -9.58 -11.50
N THR A 120 -20.98 -9.51 -12.28
CA THR A 120 -22.25 -10.21 -11.96
C THR A 120 -22.30 -11.54 -12.70
N VAL A 121 -22.67 -12.62 -12.01
CA VAL A 121 -22.71 -13.97 -12.54
C VAL A 121 -24.09 -14.60 -12.31
N ASN A 122 -24.72 -15.12 -13.39
CA ASN A 122 -25.95 -15.89 -13.30
C ASN A 122 -25.64 -17.36 -12.99
N ASN A 123 -26.43 -17.95 -12.07
CA ASN A 123 -26.28 -19.33 -11.60
C ASN A 123 -24.82 -19.64 -11.22
N PRO A 124 -24.18 -18.83 -10.33
CA PRO A 124 -22.76 -18.97 -10.03
C PRO A 124 -22.46 -20.30 -9.36
N LEU A 125 -23.25 -20.71 -8.40
CA LEU A 125 -23.13 -21.94 -7.61
C LEU A 125 -24.50 -22.62 -7.51
N GLN A 126 -24.51 -23.91 -7.13
CA GLN A 126 -25.76 -24.65 -6.97
C GLN A 126 -26.68 -23.95 -5.95
N GLY A 127 -27.90 -23.65 -6.37
CA GLY A 127 -28.93 -23.01 -5.56
C GLY A 127 -28.89 -21.48 -5.55
N VAL A 128 -27.85 -20.83 -6.09
CA VAL A 128 -27.74 -19.37 -6.19
C VAL A 128 -28.13 -18.92 -7.60
N GLU A 129 -29.16 -18.10 -7.72
CA GLU A 129 -29.66 -17.62 -9.03
C GLU A 129 -28.70 -16.57 -9.63
N LYS A 130 -28.25 -15.60 -8.85
CA LYS A 130 -27.34 -14.54 -9.29
C LYS A 130 -26.42 -14.09 -8.16
N ALA A 131 -25.19 -13.72 -8.47
CA ALA A 131 -24.26 -13.14 -7.51
C ALA A 131 -23.43 -12.00 -8.13
N VAL A 132 -23.00 -11.07 -7.26
CA VAL A 132 -21.79 -10.25 -7.50
C VAL A 132 -20.61 -11.07 -7.06
N VAL A 133 -19.61 -11.21 -7.90
CA VAL A 133 -18.35 -11.92 -7.61
C VAL A 133 -17.23 -10.91 -7.51
N ILE A 134 -16.55 -10.88 -6.37
CA ILE A 134 -15.30 -10.14 -6.17
C ILE A 134 -14.19 -11.18 -6.08
N ALA A 135 -13.36 -11.26 -7.12
CA ALA A 135 -12.29 -12.23 -7.21
C ALA A 135 -10.94 -11.54 -7.37
N GLY A 136 -9.96 -11.92 -6.55
CA GLY A 136 -8.59 -11.41 -6.63
C GLY A 136 -7.59 -12.45 -7.10
N SER A 137 -6.51 -11.99 -7.75
CA SER A 137 -5.35 -12.82 -8.12
C SER A 137 -4.64 -13.38 -6.89
N ASP A 138 -4.69 -12.65 -5.80
CA ASP A 138 -4.06 -12.93 -4.51
C ASP A 138 -4.84 -12.27 -3.37
N ARG A 139 -4.26 -12.31 -2.15
CA ARG A 139 -4.85 -11.72 -0.94
C ARG A 139 -5.18 -10.23 -1.14
N ARG A 140 -4.19 -9.43 -1.56
CA ARG A 140 -4.35 -7.98 -1.68
C ARG A 140 -5.27 -7.59 -2.82
N GLY A 141 -5.17 -8.25 -3.97
CA GLY A 141 -6.12 -8.04 -5.05
C GLY A 141 -7.58 -8.24 -4.60
N THR A 142 -7.84 -9.30 -3.82
CA THR A 142 -9.18 -9.54 -3.26
C THR A 142 -9.61 -8.43 -2.30
N ILE A 143 -8.72 -8.01 -1.39
CA ILE A 143 -8.97 -6.92 -0.43
C ILE A 143 -9.30 -5.61 -1.16
N TYR A 144 -8.54 -5.28 -2.21
CA TYR A 144 -8.80 -4.08 -3.01
C TYR A 144 -10.14 -4.12 -3.73
N GLY A 145 -10.53 -5.29 -4.26
CA GLY A 145 -11.88 -5.45 -4.84
C GLY A 145 -13.01 -5.27 -3.82
N VAL A 146 -12.79 -5.69 -2.59
CA VAL A 146 -13.75 -5.48 -1.48
C VAL A 146 -13.87 -3.99 -1.15
N TYR A 147 -12.75 -3.27 -1.03
CA TYR A 147 -12.75 -1.85 -0.73
C TYR A 147 -13.18 -0.98 -1.93
N GLU A 148 -12.94 -1.44 -3.17
CA GLU A 148 -13.49 -0.79 -4.35
C GLU A 148 -15.02 -0.80 -4.33
N LEU A 149 -15.66 -1.92 -3.99
CA LEU A 149 -17.11 -1.95 -3.83
C LEU A 149 -17.58 -0.98 -2.74
N ALA A 150 -16.88 -0.89 -1.60
CA ALA A 150 -17.21 0.04 -0.53
C ALA A 150 -17.10 1.52 -0.98
N GLU A 151 -16.04 1.87 -1.70
CA GLU A 151 -15.85 3.23 -2.26
C GLU A 151 -16.96 3.57 -3.26
N GLN A 152 -17.32 2.65 -4.16
CA GLN A 152 -18.40 2.81 -5.11
C GLN A 152 -19.78 2.93 -4.44
N MET A 153 -19.96 2.36 -3.24
CA MET A 153 -21.15 2.57 -2.41
C MET A 153 -21.15 3.93 -1.67
N GLY A 154 -20.12 4.76 -1.83
CA GLY A 154 -20.00 6.08 -1.21
C GLY A 154 -19.28 6.09 0.15
N VAL A 155 -18.51 5.03 0.49
CA VAL A 155 -17.68 5.02 1.69
C VAL A 155 -16.27 5.45 1.30
N SER A 156 -15.91 6.69 1.54
CA SER A 156 -14.57 7.22 1.28
C SER A 156 -13.52 6.43 2.05
N PRO A 157 -12.31 6.19 1.51
CA PRO A 157 -11.17 5.72 2.29
C PRO A 157 -10.90 6.55 3.55
N TRP A 158 -11.24 7.82 3.51
CA TRP A 158 -11.04 8.80 4.58
C TRP A 158 -12.24 8.95 5.54
N TYR A 159 -13.23 8.04 5.48
CA TYR A 159 -14.44 8.13 6.29
C TYR A 159 -14.17 8.30 7.80
N TRP A 160 -13.10 7.68 8.30
CA TRP A 160 -12.68 7.73 9.69
C TRP A 160 -11.69 8.87 9.98
N TRP A 161 -10.60 8.92 9.20
CA TRP A 161 -9.48 9.84 9.45
C TRP A 161 -9.80 11.32 9.14
N MET A 162 -10.71 11.57 8.21
CA MET A 162 -11.11 12.91 7.76
C MET A 162 -12.57 13.22 8.11
N ASP A 163 -13.23 12.35 8.87
CA ASP A 163 -14.66 12.48 9.23
C ASP A 163 -15.58 12.66 8.01
N VAL A 164 -15.26 12.05 6.86
CA VAL A 164 -16.08 12.15 5.66
C VAL A 164 -17.43 11.47 5.88
N PRO A 165 -18.56 12.19 5.80
CA PRO A 165 -19.87 11.61 6.06
C PRO A 165 -20.26 10.62 4.96
N VAL A 166 -20.82 9.48 5.34
CA VAL A 166 -21.39 8.53 4.41
C VAL A 166 -22.85 8.87 4.15
N VAL A 167 -23.18 9.20 2.90
CA VAL A 167 -24.55 9.52 2.48
C VAL A 167 -25.43 8.27 2.54
N LYS A 168 -26.54 8.35 3.28
CA LYS A 168 -27.47 7.24 3.43
C LYS A 168 -28.18 6.93 2.12
N GLN A 169 -28.24 5.64 1.79
CA GLN A 169 -28.90 5.12 0.60
C GLN A 169 -29.95 4.07 0.99
N THR A 170 -31.10 4.10 0.33
CA THR A 170 -32.15 3.08 0.51
C THR A 170 -32.09 1.98 -0.54
N GLU A 171 -31.39 2.24 -1.63
CA GLU A 171 -31.18 1.32 -2.74
C GLU A 171 -29.74 1.45 -3.28
N ALA A 172 -29.14 0.33 -3.67
CA ALA A 172 -27.90 0.30 -4.42
C ALA A 172 -27.85 -0.92 -5.33
N TYR A 173 -27.29 -0.75 -6.52
CA TYR A 173 -27.26 -1.75 -7.57
C TYR A 173 -25.87 -1.81 -8.20
N VAL A 174 -25.38 -3.02 -8.49
CA VAL A 174 -24.15 -3.25 -9.27
C VAL A 174 -24.55 -3.43 -10.72
N MET A 175 -24.01 -2.61 -11.59
CA MET A 175 -24.24 -2.67 -13.04
C MET A 175 -23.63 -3.94 -13.65
N PRO A 176 -24.22 -4.52 -14.70
CA PRO A 176 -23.64 -5.64 -15.41
C PRO A 176 -22.34 -5.23 -16.09
N GLY A 177 -21.30 -6.07 -15.98
CA GLY A 177 -19.99 -5.80 -16.56
C GLY A 177 -18.88 -6.59 -15.87
N VAL A 178 -17.65 -6.34 -16.27
CA VAL A 178 -16.42 -6.80 -15.59
C VAL A 178 -15.59 -5.57 -15.29
N TYR A 179 -15.38 -5.32 -14.02
CA TYR A 179 -14.70 -4.12 -13.52
C TYR A 179 -13.38 -4.49 -12.87
N THR A 180 -12.35 -3.70 -13.12
CA THR A 180 -10.98 -3.90 -12.62
C THR A 180 -10.17 -2.63 -12.78
N ASP A 181 -9.22 -2.38 -11.87
CA ASP A 181 -8.22 -1.32 -12.01
C ASP A 181 -6.88 -1.81 -12.58
N GLY A 182 -6.85 -3.08 -13.03
CA GLY A 182 -5.60 -3.68 -13.52
C GLY A 182 -4.66 -4.11 -12.40
N GLU A 183 -3.37 -4.15 -12.70
CA GLU A 183 -2.28 -4.40 -11.76
C GLU A 183 -1.64 -3.07 -11.36
N PRO A 184 -1.13 -2.92 -10.13
CA PRO A 184 -0.40 -1.70 -9.75
C PRO A 184 0.92 -1.58 -10.51
N ALA A 185 1.26 -0.35 -10.89
CA ALA A 185 2.54 -0.05 -11.55
C ALA A 185 3.72 -0.16 -10.57
N VAL A 186 3.53 0.28 -9.33
CA VAL A 186 4.57 0.23 -8.28
C VAL A 186 4.31 -0.94 -7.34
N LYS A 187 5.31 -1.82 -7.16
CA LYS A 187 5.16 -3.06 -6.39
C LYS A 187 4.88 -2.82 -4.90
N TYR A 188 5.72 -2.03 -4.22
CA TYR A 188 5.53 -1.63 -2.82
C TYR A 188 5.20 -0.15 -2.80
N ARG A 189 4.07 0.23 -2.21
CA ARG A 189 3.57 1.60 -2.22
C ARG A 189 2.86 1.93 -0.91
N GLY A 190 3.27 2.99 -0.26
CA GLY A 190 2.75 3.32 1.05
C GLY A 190 3.31 4.59 1.63
N ILE A 191 3.20 4.72 2.93
CA ILE A 191 3.54 5.93 3.66
C ILE A 191 4.59 5.69 4.73
N PHE A 192 5.22 6.77 5.17
CA PHE A 192 6.04 6.84 6.35
C PHE A 192 5.40 7.81 7.36
N LEU A 193 4.91 7.26 8.47
CA LEU A 193 4.41 8.04 9.59
C LEU A 193 5.58 8.54 10.42
N ASN A 194 6.14 9.67 10.06
CA ASN A 194 7.34 10.18 10.73
C ASN A 194 7.06 10.78 12.11
N ASP A 195 5.82 10.82 12.57
CA ASP A 195 5.35 11.32 13.87
C ASP A 195 6.13 12.51 14.44
N GLU A 196 5.69 13.67 14.09
CA GLU A 196 6.28 14.94 14.56
C GLU A 196 5.58 15.44 15.81
N ALA A 197 5.67 14.67 16.88
CA ALA A 197 5.03 15.01 18.16
C ALA A 197 4.89 16.53 18.40
N PRO A 198 3.78 17.01 18.99
CA PRO A 198 2.78 16.25 19.76
C PRO A 198 1.52 15.80 18.99
N CYS A 199 1.40 16.07 17.69
CA CYS A 199 0.17 15.87 16.95
C CYS A 199 -0.33 14.43 16.99
N LEU A 200 0.30 13.53 16.27
CA LEU A 200 -0.13 12.15 16.18
C LEU A 200 -0.03 11.44 17.53
N THR A 201 1.08 11.60 18.23
CA THR A 201 1.27 11.03 19.59
C THR A 201 0.19 11.48 20.55
N GLY A 202 -0.14 12.78 20.57
CA GLY A 202 -1.20 13.32 21.43
C GLY A 202 -2.59 12.78 21.07
N TRP A 203 -2.90 12.67 19.80
CA TRP A 203 -4.14 12.09 19.30
C TRP A 203 -4.25 10.58 19.64
N VAL A 204 -3.18 9.82 19.42
CA VAL A 204 -3.13 8.38 19.76
C VAL A 204 -3.32 8.17 21.25
N LYS A 205 -2.69 8.97 22.10
CA LYS A 205 -2.88 8.91 23.55
C LYS A 205 -4.34 9.14 23.95
N GLN A 206 -4.98 10.11 23.34
CA GLN A 206 -6.39 10.42 23.62
C GLN A 206 -7.33 9.30 23.18
N HIS A 207 -7.10 8.67 22.01
CA HIS A 207 -8.00 7.70 21.41
C HIS A 207 -7.74 6.27 21.86
N TYR A 208 -6.47 5.89 22.05
CA TYR A 208 -6.07 4.51 22.36
C TYR A 208 -5.49 4.34 23.77
N GLY A 209 -5.25 5.45 24.48
CA GLY A 209 -4.77 5.42 25.86
C GLY A 209 -3.28 5.11 26.03
N THR A 210 -2.49 5.16 24.94
CA THR A 210 -1.04 4.90 24.94
C THR A 210 -0.28 6.07 24.34
N ASP A 211 0.99 6.27 24.76
CA ASP A 211 1.88 7.28 24.17
C ASP A 211 2.63 6.74 22.93
N PHE A 212 2.25 5.58 22.43
CA PHE A 212 2.84 4.93 21.27
C PHE A 212 1.78 4.22 20.44
N GLY A 213 2.10 3.91 19.18
CA GLY A 213 1.22 3.16 18.27
C GLY A 213 1.22 1.67 18.58
N GLY A 214 0.15 1.19 19.23
CA GLY A 214 -0.14 -0.23 19.39
C GLY A 214 -0.92 -0.82 18.20
N HIS A 215 -1.12 -2.15 18.20
CA HIS A 215 -1.77 -2.86 17.10
C HIS A 215 -3.19 -2.36 16.78
N ARG A 216 -3.93 -1.81 17.74
CA ARG A 216 -5.25 -1.22 17.50
C ARG A 216 -5.15 0.04 16.64
N PHE A 217 -4.23 0.94 16.96
CA PHE A 217 -3.95 2.12 16.15
C PHE A 217 -3.46 1.74 14.75
N TYR A 218 -2.48 0.82 14.69
CA TYR A 218 -1.94 0.41 13.40
C TYR A 218 -2.94 -0.36 12.54
N SER A 219 -3.90 -1.09 13.12
CA SER A 219 -4.95 -1.73 12.32
C SER A 219 -5.81 -0.70 11.57
N ASP A 220 -6.09 0.46 12.18
CA ASP A 220 -6.84 1.53 11.53
C ASP A 220 -5.99 2.23 10.45
N VAL A 221 -4.65 2.35 10.66
CA VAL A 221 -3.71 2.84 9.64
C VAL A 221 -3.60 1.84 8.48
N PHE A 222 -3.52 0.54 8.76
CA PHE A 222 -3.45 -0.50 7.73
C PHE A 222 -4.73 -0.55 6.89
N GLU A 223 -5.90 -0.39 7.52
CA GLU A 223 -7.17 -0.29 6.80
C GLU A 223 -7.14 0.90 5.83
N LEU A 224 -6.71 2.08 6.26
CA LEU A 224 -6.58 3.26 5.40
C LEU A 224 -5.66 2.99 4.20
N ILE A 225 -4.46 2.45 4.45
CA ILE A 225 -3.50 2.13 3.40
C ILE A 225 -4.12 1.17 2.37
N LEU A 226 -4.80 0.11 2.83
CA LEU A 226 -5.42 -0.88 1.96
C LEU A 226 -6.63 -0.32 1.19
N ARG A 227 -7.44 0.56 1.81
CA ARG A 227 -8.53 1.27 1.13
C ARG A 227 -8.02 2.19 0.02
N LEU A 228 -6.84 2.78 0.19
CA LEU A 228 -6.13 3.57 -0.80
C LEU A 228 -5.29 2.71 -1.76
N LYS A 229 -5.48 1.39 -1.78
CA LYS A 229 -4.75 0.42 -2.61
C LYS A 229 -3.23 0.46 -2.40
N GLY A 230 -2.78 0.96 -1.25
CA GLY A 230 -1.41 0.81 -0.75
C GLY A 230 -1.18 -0.56 -0.13
N ASN A 231 0.10 -0.91 0.10
CA ASN A 231 0.48 -2.19 0.72
C ASN A 231 1.71 -2.09 1.63
N PHE A 232 2.21 -0.89 1.92
CA PHE A 232 3.50 -0.70 2.57
C PHE A 232 3.45 0.38 3.66
N LEU A 233 4.19 0.16 4.76
CA LEU A 233 4.34 1.15 5.83
C LEU A 233 5.77 1.19 6.36
N TRP A 234 6.33 2.39 6.50
CA TRP A 234 7.34 2.73 7.51
C TRP A 234 6.60 3.31 8.72
N PRO A 235 6.62 2.60 9.88
CA PRO A 235 5.92 3.07 11.08
C PRO A 235 6.60 4.27 11.72
N ALA A 236 5.89 4.94 12.62
CA ALA A 236 6.41 6.04 13.41
C ALA A 236 7.64 5.62 14.23
N MET A 237 8.65 6.49 14.25
CA MET A 237 9.97 6.17 14.80
C MET A 237 10.43 7.07 15.95
N TRP A 238 9.99 8.31 15.98
CA TRP A 238 10.36 9.23 17.06
C TRP A 238 9.61 8.88 18.33
N SER A 239 10.31 8.53 19.39
CA SER A 239 9.77 8.02 20.65
C SER A 239 9.08 6.66 20.60
N TRP A 240 8.71 6.13 19.44
CA TRP A 240 8.01 4.86 19.25
C TRP A 240 8.96 3.74 18.76
N ALA A 241 8.61 2.50 19.08
CA ALA A 241 9.31 1.32 18.61
C ALA A 241 8.31 0.26 18.15
N PHE A 242 7.92 0.28 16.89
CA PHE A 242 6.85 -0.53 16.30
C PHE A 242 6.87 -2.00 16.76
N TYR A 243 8.02 -2.65 16.70
CA TYR A 243 8.16 -4.05 17.10
C TYR A 243 8.35 -4.22 18.62
N GLY A 244 8.89 -3.21 19.30
CA GLY A 244 9.24 -3.27 20.72
C GLY A 244 8.08 -2.88 21.64
N ASP A 245 7.26 -1.92 21.23
CA ASP A 245 6.17 -1.37 22.03
C ASP A 245 4.97 -2.30 22.08
N ASP A 246 4.64 -2.95 20.95
CA ASP A 246 3.56 -3.94 20.89
C ASP A 246 3.91 -5.08 19.91
N PRO A 247 4.16 -6.30 20.42
CA PRO A 247 4.52 -7.43 19.57
C PRO A 247 3.39 -7.88 18.61
N LEU A 248 2.16 -7.40 18.80
CA LEU A 248 1.06 -7.67 17.88
C LEU A 248 1.07 -6.78 16.64
N ASN A 249 1.85 -5.71 16.61
CA ASN A 249 1.92 -4.81 15.48
C ASN A 249 2.30 -5.51 14.17
N SER A 250 3.42 -6.24 14.14
CA SER A 250 3.87 -6.94 12.93
C SER A 250 2.93 -8.08 12.53
N LYS A 251 2.38 -8.80 13.52
CA LYS A 251 1.39 -9.84 13.26
C LYS A 251 0.12 -9.26 12.63
N THR A 252 -0.38 -8.14 13.14
CA THR A 252 -1.57 -7.46 12.59
C THR A 252 -1.31 -6.97 11.17
N ALA A 253 -0.14 -6.40 10.89
CA ALA A 253 0.26 -6.01 9.54
C ALA A 253 0.24 -7.20 8.56
N ASP A 254 0.89 -8.30 8.93
CA ASP A 254 0.95 -9.51 8.09
C ASP A 254 -0.43 -10.11 7.87
N GLU A 255 -1.26 -10.23 8.93
CA GLU A 255 -2.62 -10.74 8.82
C GLU A 255 -3.50 -9.87 7.90
N MET A 256 -3.39 -8.55 7.96
CA MET A 256 -4.14 -7.62 7.11
C MET A 256 -3.58 -7.54 5.69
N GLY A 257 -2.31 -7.81 5.46
CA GLY A 257 -1.66 -7.77 4.15
C GLY A 257 -0.83 -6.53 3.90
N VAL A 258 -0.37 -5.84 4.94
CA VAL A 258 0.53 -4.69 4.83
C VAL A 258 1.97 -5.14 5.09
N VAL A 259 2.85 -4.78 4.16
CA VAL A 259 4.30 -5.03 4.23
C VAL A 259 4.93 -3.98 5.13
N ILE A 260 5.71 -4.43 6.11
CA ILE A 260 6.42 -3.51 7.01
C ILE A 260 7.89 -3.40 6.60
N SER A 261 8.43 -2.20 6.77
CA SER A 261 9.86 -1.93 6.79
C SER A 261 10.14 -0.89 7.86
N THR A 262 11.39 -0.73 8.22
CA THR A 262 11.83 0.35 9.10
C THR A 262 12.51 1.44 8.30
N SER A 263 12.53 2.67 8.79
CA SER A 263 13.00 3.83 8.05
C SER A 263 14.50 3.74 7.68
N HIS A 264 14.95 4.70 6.90
CA HIS A 264 16.30 4.75 6.32
C HIS A 264 17.47 4.72 7.34
N HIS A 265 17.23 5.07 8.61
CA HIS A 265 18.25 5.00 9.67
C HIS A 265 17.96 3.94 10.73
N GLU A 266 16.98 3.10 10.51
CA GLU A 266 16.52 2.01 11.39
C GLU A 266 16.77 0.63 10.74
N PRO A 267 18.02 0.19 10.55
CA PRO A 267 18.28 -1.02 9.79
C PRO A 267 17.87 -2.30 10.53
N MET A 268 17.70 -3.38 9.76
CA MET A 268 17.52 -4.75 10.24
C MET A 268 16.27 -4.97 11.08
N ALA A 269 15.14 -4.36 10.67
CA ALA A 269 13.85 -4.45 11.37
C ALA A 269 13.96 -4.06 12.87
N ARG A 270 14.81 -3.08 13.16
CA ARG A 270 14.99 -2.52 14.52
C ARG A 270 14.59 -1.06 14.52
N ASN A 271 13.83 -0.68 15.53
CA ASN A 271 13.56 0.74 15.76
C ASN A 271 14.70 1.38 16.55
N HIS A 272 15.14 2.56 16.14
CA HIS A 272 16.24 3.26 16.80
C HIS A 272 15.96 3.54 18.28
N GLN A 273 14.67 3.73 18.63
CA GLN A 273 14.24 3.90 20.01
C GLN A 273 14.52 2.70 20.90
N GLU A 274 14.56 1.50 20.38
CA GLU A 274 14.96 0.31 21.16
C GLU A 274 16.41 0.42 21.62
N TRP A 275 17.30 0.94 20.77
CA TRP A 275 18.68 1.22 21.14
C TRP A 275 18.77 2.38 22.14
N THR A 276 18.11 3.47 21.86
CA THR A 276 18.14 4.68 22.68
C THR A 276 17.65 4.43 24.11
N ARG A 277 16.57 3.69 24.29
CA ARG A 277 16.00 3.34 25.59
C ARG A 277 16.94 2.47 26.43
N LYS A 278 17.85 1.71 25.78
CA LYS A 278 18.81 0.81 26.42
C LYS A 278 20.26 1.23 26.15
N ARG A 279 20.50 2.50 25.89
CA ARG A 279 21.82 3.02 25.51
C ARG A 279 22.93 2.63 26.50
N ASN A 280 22.65 2.67 27.80
CA ASN A 280 23.62 2.31 28.84
C ASN A 280 24.01 0.81 28.79
N GLU A 281 23.14 -0.05 28.30
CA GLU A 281 23.41 -1.48 28.11
C GLU A 281 24.10 -1.75 26.77
N HIS A 282 23.63 -1.10 25.71
CA HIS A 282 24.10 -1.32 24.35
C HIS A 282 25.42 -0.59 24.02
N GLY A 283 25.70 0.55 24.68
CA GLY A 283 26.87 1.39 24.38
C GLY A 283 26.69 2.25 23.13
N ALA A 284 27.79 2.58 22.47
CA ALA A 284 27.78 3.50 21.32
C ALA A 284 27.16 2.88 20.06
N TRP A 285 26.35 3.66 19.34
CA TRP A 285 25.87 3.36 17.99
C TRP A 285 26.99 3.60 16.96
N ASN A 286 28.03 2.78 17.03
CA ASN A 286 29.22 2.90 16.18
C ASN A 286 29.75 1.52 15.81
N TYR A 287 29.62 1.16 14.53
CA TYR A 287 29.96 -0.18 14.05
C TYR A 287 31.48 -0.48 14.08
N ALA A 288 32.32 0.56 13.99
CA ALA A 288 33.78 0.37 14.07
C ALA A 288 34.24 -0.06 15.47
N THR A 289 33.54 0.38 16.52
CA THR A 289 33.93 0.14 17.93
C THR A 289 33.02 -0.83 18.68
N ASN A 290 31.77 -1.02 18.21
CA ASN A 290 30.74 -1.79 18.90
C ASN A 290 30.07 -2.85 18.02
N LYS A 291 30.80 -3.39 17.04
CA LYS A 291 30.28 -4.35 16.06
C LYS A 291 29.53 -5.52 16.68
N LYS A 292 30.04 -6.14 17.72
CA LYS A 292 29.48 -7.36 18.32
C LYS A 292 28.05 -7.14 18.86
N VAL A 293 27.85 -6.02 19.57
CA VAL A 293 26.53 -5.69 20.15
C VAL A 293 25.55 -5.29 19.06
N LEU A 294 26.03 -4.54 18.05
CA LEU A 294 25.21 -4.18 16.90
C LEU A 294 24.80 -5.39 16.06
N ASP A 295 25.72 -6.34 15.80
CA ASP A 295 25.37 -7.57 15.08
C ASP A 295 24.30 -8.38 15.82
N GLN A 296 24.40 -8.51 17.15
CA GLN A 296 23.38 -9.18 17.94
C GLN A 296 22.03 -8.42 17.89
N PHE A 297 22.07 -7.11 18.03
CA PHE A 297 20.90 -6.25 17.94
C PHE A 297 20.19 -6.42 16.58
N PHE A 298 20.94 -6.46 15.49
CA PHE A 298 20.45 -6.70 14.14
C PHE A 298 19.89 -8.11 13.97
N GLN A 299 20.56 -9.11 14.52
CA GLN A 299 20.08 -10.50 14.48
C GLN A 299 18.72 -10.65 15.13
N GLU A 300 18.52 -10.09 16.32
CA GLU A 300 17.23 -10.12 17.04
C GLU A 300 16.10 -9.47 16.24
N GLY A 301 16.39 -8.41 15.47
CA GLY A 301 15.42 -7.80 14.58
C GLY A 301 14.95 -8.74 13.47
N ILE A 302 15.89 -9.44 12.82
CA ILE A 302 15.54 -10.40 11.77
C ILE A 302 14.82 -11.62 12.34
N GLU A 303 15.18 -12.08 13.54
CA GLU A 303 14.51 -13.22 14.20
C GLU A 303 13.00 -12.98 14.40
N ARG A 304 12.60 -11.75 14.75
CA ARG A 304 11.19 -11.42 14.99
C ARG A 304 10.36 -11.21 13.73
N MET A 305 11.00 -10.84 12.59
CA MET A 305 10.27 -10.59 11.34
C MET A 305 10.34 -11.76 10.34
N LYS A 306 11.13 -12.81 10.58
CA LYS A 306 11.37 -13.88 9.60
C LYS A 306 10.15 -14.66 9.10
N ASN A 307 9.02 -14.55 9.79
CA ASN A 307 7.76 -15.23 9.44
C ASN A 307 6.66 -14.26 8.96
N THR A 308 6.98 -12.98 8.76
CA THR A 308 6.09 -11.94 8.26
C THR A 308 6.57 -11.42 6.90
N GLU A 309 5.70 -10.72 6.17
CA GLU A 309 6.06 -10.13 4.88
C GLU A 309 6.65 -8.74 5.11
N ASP A 310 7.99 -8.65 5.08
CA ASP A 310 8.73 -7.42 5.37
C ASP A 310 9.74 -7.11 4.25
N VAL A 311 10.12 -5.82 4.15
CA VAL A 311 11.28 -5.35 3.38
C VAL A 311 12.33 -4.86 4.37
N VAL A 312 13.50 -5.49 4.40
CA VAL A 312 14.54 -5.17 5.38
C VAL A 312 15.35 -3.97 4.94
N THR A 313 15.33 -2.89 5.71
CA THR A 313 16.28 -1.78 5.53
C THR A 313 17.67 -2.23 5.90
N ILE A 314 18.66 -2.03 5.01
CA ILE A 314 20.07 -2.31 5.22
C ILE A 314 20.91 -1.04 5.14
N GLY A 315 22.16 -1.16 5.55
CA GLY A 315 23.05 -0.01 5.71
C GLY A 315 23.03 0.51 7.15
N MET A 316 23.55 1.69 7.35
CA MET A 316 23.59 2.33 8.67
C MET A 316 23.84 3.83 8.48
N ARG A 317 23.17 4.65 9.26
CA ARG A 317 23.51 6.05 9.52
C ARG A 317 24.05 6.22 10.94
N GLY A 318 24.44 7.41 11.30
CA GLY A 318 24.85 7.73 12.66
C GLY A 318 23.71 7.73 13.66
N ASP A 319 24.05 7.91 14.91
CA ASP A 319 23.09 7.95 16.02
C ASP A 319 22.11 9.10 15.84
N GLY A 320 20.81 8.85 16.04
CA GLY A 320 19.77 9.89 15.94
C GLY A 320 19.61 10.50 14.53
N ASP A 321 19.76 9.70 13.50
CA ASP A 321 19.66 10.13 12.09
C ASP A 321 20.75 11.11 11.63
N ALA A 322 21.90 11.16 12.34
CA ALA A 322 23.08 11.91 11.94
C ALA A 322 23.88 11.18 10.85
N ALA A 323 24.86 11.87 10.26
CA ALA A 323 25.85 11.21 9.40
C ALA A 323 26.69 10.22 10.20
N MET A 324 27.04 9.07 9.60
CA MET A 324 27.80 8.01 10.27
C MET A 324 29.23 8.44 10.64
N SER A 325 29.80 9.39 9.92
CA SER A 325 31.16 9.93 10.13
C SER A 325 31.28 11.32 9.48
N ASP A 326 32.33 12.07 9.84
CA ASP A 326 32.63 13.41 9.28
C ASP A 326 32.93 13.39 7.75
N GLY A 327 33.04 12.23 7.15
CA GLY A 327 33.23 12.02 5.72
C GLY A 327 32.72 10.65 5.30
N THR A 328 32.77 10.36 4.01
CA THR A 328 32.34 9.05 3.52
C THR A 328 33.33 7.97 3.87
N ASN A 329 32.93 7.00 4.68
CA ASN A 329 33.66 5.79 4.97
C ASN A 329 33.08 4.59 4.23
N VAL A 330 33.31 4.55 2.92
CA VAL A 330 32.73 3.53 2.01
C VAL A 330 33.02 2.11 2.52
N LYS A 331 34.29 1.82 2.85
CA LYS A 331 34.71 0.48 3.30
C LYS A 331 34.01 0.02 4.58
N LEU A 332 33.75 0.93 5.52
CA LEU A 332 33.02 0.61 6.75
C LEU A 332 31.56 0.26 6.42
N LEU A 333 30.91 1.07 5.59
CA LEU A 333 29.50 0.83 5.24
C LEU A 333 29.31 -0.43 4.39
N GLU A 334 30.24 -0.75 3.48
CA GLU A 334 30.27 -2.03 2.76
C GLU A 334 30.39 -3.20 3.74
N THR A 335 31.25 -3.10 4.75
CA THR A 335 31.38 -4.12 5.80
C THR A 335 30.11 -4.30 6.61
N VAL A 336 29.41 -3.20 6.93
CA VAL A 336 28.10 -3.23 7.60
C VAL A 336 27.10 -4.02 6.76
N VAL A 337 26.93 -3.64 5.48
CA VAL A 337 25.98 -4.29 4.56
C VAL A 337 26.30 -5.78 4.39
N GLU A 338 27.57 -6.15 4.21
CA GLU A 338 27.95 -7.56 4.10
C GLU A 338 27.56 -8.38 5.33
N ASN A 339 27.80 -7.84 6.53
CA ASN A 339 27.47 -8.53 7.78
C ASN A 339 25.97 -8.60 8.01
N GLN A 340 25.24 -7.54 7.71
CA GLN A 340 23.76 -7.53 7.76
C GLN A 340 23.18 -8.61 6.85
N ARG A 341 23.68 -8.75 5.63
CA ARG A 341 23.22 -9.79 4.69
C ARG A 341 23.57 -11.21 5.18
N LYS A 342 24.74 -11.40 5.82
CA LYS A 342 25.08 -12.68 6.49
C LYS A 342 24.12 -12.99 7.63
N ILE A 343 23.75 -12.01 8.44
CA ILE A 343 22.76 -12.16 9.51
C ILE A 343 21.41 -12.57 8.94
N ILE A 344 20.92 -11.90 7.89
CA ILE A 344 19.67 -12.23 7.20
C ILE A 344 19.71 -13.70 6.75
N GLN A 345 20.76 -14.11 6.06
CA GLN A 345 20.91 -15.49 5.59
C GLN A 345 20.93 -16.51 6.74
N ASN A 346 21.67 -16.23 7.79
CA ASN A 346 21.81 -17.15 8.92
C ASN A 346 20.49 -17.33 9.69
N VAL A 347 19.74 -16.24 9.90
CA VAL A 347 18.49 -16.26 10.67
C VAL A 347 17.35 -16.86 9.86
N THR A 348 17.24 -16.50 8.58
CA THR A 348 16.15 -16.98 7.73
C THR A 348 16.38 -18.37 7.18
N GLY A 349 17.63 -18.85 7.17
CA GLY A 349 18.04 -20.12 6.56
C GLY A 349 17.95 -20.11 5.03
N LYS A 350 17.79 -18.95 4.41
CA LYS A 350 17.66 -18.75 2.96
C LYS A 350 18.75 -17.80 2.45
N PRO A 351 19.14 -17.89 1.17
CA PRO A 351 20.01 -16.89 0.56
C PRO A 351 19.47 -15.48 0.80
N ALA A 352 20.33 -14.52 1.16
CA ALA A 352 19.93 -13.15 1.50
C ALA A 352 19.08 -12.48 0.39
N LYS A 353 19.32 -12.83 -0.87
CA LYS A 353 18.56 -12.33 -2.03
C LYS A 353 17.08 -12.72 -2.05
N GLU A 354 16.68 -13.73 -1.27
CA GLU A 354 15.29 -14.18 -1.16
C GLU A 354 14.49 -13.40 -0.11
N THR A 355 15.17 -12.61 0.71
CA THR A 355 14.55 -11.64 1.63
C THR A 355 14.62 -10.27 0.97
N PRO A 356 13.50 -9.58 0.68
CA PRO A 356 13.54 -8.24 0.11
C PRO A 356 14.31 -7.27 1.00
N GLN A 357 15.21 -6.50 0.41
CA GLN A 357 16.04 -5.53 1.12
C GLN A 357 16.01 -4.19 0.42
N VAL A 358 16.13 -3.12 1.19
CA VAL A 358 16.18 -1.74 0.68
C VAL A 358 17.35 -0.98 1.26
N TRP A 359 18.06 -0.21 0.43
CA TRP A 359 19.08 0.73 0.83
C TRP A 359 18.71 2.13 0.37
N ALA A 360 18.49 3.04 1.33
CA ALA A 360 18.06 4.41 1.06
C ALA A 360 19.26 5.32 0.79
N LEU A 361 19.26 5.99 -0.34
CA LEU A 361 20.26 6.98 -0.74
C LEU A 361 19.85 8.38 -0.24
N TYR A 362 19.63 8.49 1.07
CA TYR A 362 19.16 9.71 1.71
C TYR A 362 20.31 10.56 2.23
N LYS A 363 20.27 11.86 1.95
CA LYS A 363 21.30 12.84 2.35
C LYS A 363 22.71 12.36 1.98
N GLU A 364 23.64 12.31 2.95
CA GLU A 364 25.03 11.91 2.74
C GLU A 364 25.19 10.48 2.20
N VAL A 365 24.20 9.61 2.31
CA VAL A 365 24.29 8.25 1.75
C VAL A 365 24.32 8.27 0.22
N LEU A 366 23.75 9.29 -0.42
CA LEU A 366 23.89 9.50 -1.86
C LEU A 366 25.37 9.76 -2.24
N ASP A 367 26.13 10.48 -1.40
CA ASP A 367 27.56 10.71 -1.64
C ASP A 367 28.38 9.39 -1.60
N TYR A 368 28.00 8.43 -0.73
CA TYR A 368 28.64 7.09 -0.73
C TYR A 368 28.43 6.39 -2.07
N TYR A 369 27.22 6.44 -2.59
CA TYR A 369 26.91 5.87 -3.90
C TYR A 369 27.68 6.56 -5.04
N ASP A 370 27.73 7.89 -5.02
CA ASP A 370 28.46 8.69 -6.03
C ASP A 370 29.98 8.48 -5.96
N LYS A 371 30.53 8.17 -4.77
CA LYS A 371 31.93 7.79 -4.58
C LYS A 371 32.22 6.31 -4.87
N GLY A 372 31.25 5.59 -5.46
CA GLY A 372 31.45 4.25 -5.99
C GLY A 372 31.02 3.11 -5.09
N MET A 373 30.44 3.37 -3.89
CA MET A 373 29.83 2.30 -3.10
C MET A 373 28.73 1.60 -3.88
N ARG A 374 28.69 0.28 -3.84
CA ARG A 374 27.65 -0.52 -4.45
C ARG A 374 27.15 -1.59 -3.49
N VAL A 375 25.88 -1.90 -3.61
CA VAL A 375 25.23 -3.05 -2.96
C VAL A 375 24.84 -4.08 -4.02
N PRO A 376 24.65 -5.36 -3.67
CA PRO A 376 24.23 -6.39 -4.63
C PRO A 376 22.97 -6.01 -5.41
N ASP A 377 22.86 -6.48 -6.63
CA ASP A 377 21.78 -6.10 -7.57
C ASP A 377 20.37 -6.47 -7.09
N ASP A 378 20.25 -7.43 -6.18
CA ASP A 378 18.98 -7.84 -5.58
C ASP A 378 18.44 -6.87 -4.51
N VAL A 379 19.22 -5.89 -4.07
CA VAL A 379 18.80 -4.85 -3.12
C VAL A 379 18.05 -3.74 -3.86
N ILE A 380 16.90 -3.33 -3.33
CA ILE A 380 16.16 -2.16 -3.81
C ILE A 380 16.97 -0.90 -3.53
N MET A 381 17.27 -0.13 -4.56
CA MET A 381 17.91 1.19 -4.41
C MET A 381 16.82 2.24 -4.24
N LEU A 382 16.73 2.87 -3.07
CA LEU A 382 15.73 3.87 -2.77
C LEU A 382 16.29 5.28 -2.96
N LEU A 383 15.91 5.93 -4.04
CA LEU A 383 16.21 7.32 -4.32
C LEU A 383 15.38 8.23 -3.42
N CYS A 384 15.86 9.45 -3.20
CA CYS A 384 15.17 10.43 -2.37
C CYS A 384 15.01 11.76 -3.12
N ASP A 385 14.02 12.53 -2.70
CA ASP A 385 13.92 13.94 -3.04
C ASP A 385 14.85 14.79 -2.17
N ASP A 386 14.84 16.10 -2.38
CA ASP A 386 15.60 17.10 -1.64
C ASP A 386 14.88 17.55 -0.34
N ASN A 387 13.88 16.81 0.13
CA ASN A 387 12.94 17.15 1.21
C ASN A 387 11.94 18.27 0.87
N TRP A 388 11.93 18.73 -0.37
CA TRP A 388 11.03 19.78 -0.87
C TRP A 388 10.27 19.37 -2.12
N GLY A 389 10.25 18.07 -2.41
CA GLY A 389 9.51 17.49 -3.51
C GLY A 389 10.25 17.50 -4.85
N ASN A 390 11.57 17.76 -4.89
CA ASN A 390 12.35 17.66 -6.11
C ASN A 390 13.20 16.38 -6.06
N VAL A 391 13.01 15.49 -7.02
CA VAL A 391 13.78 14.24 -7.12
C VAL A 391 15.24 14.58 -7.47
N CYS A 392 16.17 14.27 -6.55
CA CYS A 392 17.56 14.66 -6.68
C CYS A 392 18.32 13.88 -7.75
N ARG A 393 17.91 12.64 -8.01
CA ARG A 393 18.59 11.73 -8.92
C ARG A 393 17.63 10.73 -9.52
N LEU A 394 17.89 10.34 -10.76
CA LEU A 394 17.22 9.25 -11.46
C LEU A 394 18.26 8.19 -11.87
N PRO A 395 17.85 6.92 -12.06
CA PRO A 395 18.77 5.88 -12.51
C PRO A 395 19.30 6.19 -13.91
N ALA A 396 20.62 6.11 -14.08
CA ALA A 396 21.18 6.13 -15.41
C ALA A 396 20.72 4.89 -16.21
N GLU A 397 20.65 4.99 -17.52
CA GLU A 397 20.14 3.91 -18.39
C GLU A 397 20.81 2.55 -18.11
N LYS A 398 22.13 2.54 -17.95
CA LYS A 398 22.93 1.34 -17.63
C LYS A 398 22.67 0.75 -16.23
N GLU A 399 22.06 1.52 -15.33
CA GLU A 399 21.78 1.14 -13.93
C GLU A 399 20.32 0.69 -13.72
N ARG A 400 19.44 0.88 -14.72
CA ARG A 400 18.00 0.56 -14.57
C ARG A 400 17.74 -0.92 -14.40
N ASN A 401 18.51 -1.79 -15.10
CA ASN A 401 18.31 -3.24 -15.15
C ASN A 401 18.94 -3.97 -13.95
N ARG A 402 18.53 -3.64 -12.72
CA ARG A 402 18.92 -4.39 -11.53
C ARG A 402 17.73 -5.20 -10.99
N SER A 403 17.99 -6.41 -10.49
CA SER A 403 16.91 -7.33 -10.06
C SER A 403 16.14 -6.82 -8.83
N GLY A 404 16.78 -6.08 -7.94
CA GLY A 404 16.13 -5.39 -6.82
C GLY A 404 15.25 -4.22 -7.27
N GLY A 405 15.58 -3.61 -8.40
CA GLY A 405 14.87 -2.43 -8.90
C GLY A 405 15.18 -1.14 -8.14
N TRP A 406 14.43 -0.09 -8.49
CA TRP A 406 14.56 1.25 -7.93
C TRP A 406 13.28 1.68 -7.22
N GLY A 407 13.43 2.44 -6.16
CA GLY A 407 12.33 3.03 -5.41
C GLY A 407 12.54 4.53 -5.18
N LEU A 408 11.50 5.19 -4.65
CA LEU A 408 11.46 6.60 -4.33
C LEU A 408 10.96 6.82 -2.90
N TYR A 409 11.71 7.58 -2.12
CA TYR A 409 11.31 8.17 -0.85
C TYR A 409 11.04 9.65 -1.09
N TYR A 410 9.76 10.05 -0.99
CA TYR A 410 9.27 11.38 -1.34
C TYR A 410 8.68 12.08 -0.11
N HIS A 411 8.85 13.40 0.02
CA HIS A 411 8.38 14.16 1.16
C HIS A 411 7.22 15.09 0.81
N VAL A 412 6.16 15.05 1.60
CA VAL A 412 5.11 16.06 1.68
C VAL A 412 5.09 16.77 3.03
N ASP A 413 5.80 16.20 4.01
CA ASP A 413 6.14 16.84 5.28
C ASP A 413 7.65 16.82 5.52
N TYR A 414 8.18 17.92 6.05
CA TYR A 414 9.59 18.03 6.43
C TYR A 414 9.75 18.83 7.70
N VAL A 415 10.54 18.27 8.61
CA VAL A 415 10.95 18.94 9.87
C VAL A 415 12.46 19.07 9.93
N GLY A 416 12.95 20.29 10.07
CA GLY A 416 14.39 20.58 10.13
C GLY A 416 14.75 21.97 9.64
N ALA A 417 16.06 22.23 9.56
CA ALA A 417 16.60 23.47 9.03
C ALA A 417 16.56 23.48 7.49
N PRO A 418 16.39 24.64 6.84
CA PRO A 418 16.22 25.97 7.42
C PRO A 418 14.81 26.27 7.93
N ARG A 419 13.82 25.45 7.61
CA ARG A 419 12.41 25.59 8.04
C ARG A 419 11.74 24.23 8.06
N ASN A 420 10.58 24.16 8.71
CA ASN A 420 9.72 22.98 8.67
C ASN A 420 8.31 23.35 8.20
N THR A 421 7.55 22.35 7.77
CA THR A 421 6.20 22.53 7.25
C THR A 421 5.14 22.26 8.30
N LYS A 422 5.33 21.31 9.18
CA LYS A 422 4.39 20.87 10.26
C LYS A 422 2.96 21.37 10.06
N TRP A 423 1.96 20.58 10.21
CA TRP A 423 0.54 20.93 10.16
C TRP A 423 0.05 21.72 8.92
N LEU A 424 0.93 22.00 7.97
CA LEU A 424 0.60 22.72 6.74
C LEU A 424 0.87 21.84 5.55
N ASN A 425 -0.16 21.61 4.76
CA ASN A 425 0.02 21.06 3.43
C ASN A 425 0.51 22.16 2.49
N VAL A 426 1.80 22.15 2.20
CA VAL A 426 2.46 23.11 1.30
C VAL A 426 2.86 22.47 -0.03
N THR A 427 2.40 21.26 -0.31
CA THR A 427 2.79 20.47 -1.47
C THR A 427 2.19 21.04 -2.74
N PRO A 428 3.03 21.48 -3.72
CA PRO A 428 2.55 21.86 -5.04
C PRO A 428 2.13 20.59 -5.80
N ILE A 429 0.83 20.32 -5.88
CA ILE A 429 0.29 19.05 -6.41
C ILE A 429 0.71 18.76 -7.85
N GLN A 430 0.85 19.79 -8.70
CA GLN A 430 1.33 19.63 -10.07
C GLN A 430 2.82 19.23 -10.08
N GLY A 431 3.63 19.81 -9.20
CA GLY A 431 5.03 19.45 -9.04
C GLY A 431 5.18 18.00 -8.54
N MET A 432 4.35 17.60 -7.59
CA MET A 432 4.32 16.21 -7.11
C MET A 432 3.98 15.24 -8.24
N TRP A 433 2.93 15.52 -9.02
CA TRP A 433 2.56 14.71 -10.19
C TRP A 433 3.73 14.63 -11.19
N GLU A 434 4.35 15.75 -11.56
CA GLU A 434 5.47 15.78 -12.48
C GLU A 434 6.64 14.92 -12.02
N GLN A 435 7.05 15.05 -10.76
CA GLN A 435 8.20 14.36 -10.19
C GLN A 435 7.96 12.85 -10.06
N LEU A 436 6.75 12.44 -9.67
CA LEU A 436 6.38 11.03 -9.57
C LEU A 436 6.30 10.38 -10.95
N HIS A 437 5.69 11.06 -11.93
CA HIS A 437 5.62 10.57 -13.30
C HIS A 437 7.01 10.45 -13.92
N LEU A 438 7.86 11.48 -13.75
CA LEU A 438 9.25 11.45 -14.17
C LEU A 438 10.04 10.28 -13.58
N ALA A 439 9.89 10.03 -12.27
CA ALA A 439 10.54 8.91 -11.61
C ALA A 439 10.09 7.57 -12.22
N TYR A 440 8.80 7.40 -12.47
CA TYR A 440 8.24 6.21 -13.10
C TYR A 440 8.79 5.98 -14.52
N GLU A 441 8.81 6.99 -15.37
CA GLU A 441 9.38 6.95 -16.72
C GLU A 441 10.86 6.52 -16.74
N TYR A 442 11.58 6.74 -15.65
CA TYR A 442 12.96 6.30 -15.48
C TYR A 442 13.11 4.92 -14.82
N GLY A 443 12.01 4.17 -14.65
CA GLY A 443 12.01 2.80 -14.12
C GLY A 443 12.07 2.72 -12.59
N VAL A 444 11.65 3.77 -11.90
CA VAL A 444 11.54 3.79 -10.44
C VAL A 444 10.15 3.26 -10.06
N GLU A 445 10.00 1.92 -10.02
CA GLU A 445 8.69 1.24 -9.91
C GLU A 445 8.65 0.17 -8.82
N LYS A 446 9.76 0.01 -8.03
CA LYS A 446 9.84 -1.09 -7.08
C LYS A 446 9.24 -0.77 -5.72
N LEU A 447 9.52 0.40 -5.17
CA LEU A 447 9.06 0.86 -3.87
C LEU A 447 8.84 2.38 -3.90
N TRP A 448 7.63 2.82 -3.61
CA TRP A 448 7.35 4.23 -3.34
C TRP A 448 6.88 4.40 -1.91
N VAL A 449 7.56 5.25 -1.15
CA VAL A 449 7.22 5.60 0.23
C VAL A 449 7.13 7.11 0.40
N LEU A 450 5.99 7.58 0.91
CA LEU A 450 5.68 8.99 1.12
C LEU A 450 5.89 9.37 2.58
N ASN A 451 6.80 10.28 2.88
CA ASN A 451 6.89 10.88 4.21
C ASN A 451 5.75 11.87 4.41
N VAL A 452 4.89 11.59 5.37
CA VAL A 452 3.69 12.38 5.64
C VAL A 452 3.72 13.10 6.99
N GLY A 453 4.74 12.82 7.83
CA GLY A 453 4.74 13.25 9.23
C GLY A 453 3.55 12.62 9.97
N ASP A 454 2.43 13.30 9.93
CA ASP A 454 1.13 12.84 10.41
C ASP A 454 0.17 12.58 9.24
N LEU A 455 -0.99 11.97 9.49
CA LEU A 455 -2.00 11.77 8.44
C LEU A 455 -2.69 13.08 8.04
N LYS A 456 -2.92 13.98 9.01
CA LYS A 456 -3.46 15.32 8.78
C LYS A 456 -2.35 16.36 8.78
N PRO A 457 -2.35 17.31 7.84
CA PRO A 457 -3.35 17.60 6.78
C PRO A 457 -2.96 16.99 5.42
N MET A 458 -2.38 15.80 5.40
CA MET A 458 -1.80 15.19 4.20
C MET A 458 -2.74 14.24 3.44
N GLU A 459 -4.06 14.29 3.73
CA GLU A 459 -5.05 13.36 3.14
C GLU A 459 -5.04 13.39 1.61
N TYR A 460 -5.04 14.58 1.04
CA TYR A 460 -5.02 14.72 -0.43
C TYR A 460 -3.68 14.27 -1.05
N PRO A 461 -2.51 14.73 -0.59
CA PRO A 461 -1.23 14.24 -1.10
C PRO A 461 -1.05 12.73 -0.97
N ILE A 462 -1.52 12.11 0.13
CA ILE A 462 -1.48 10.64 0.31
C ILE A 462 -2.33 9.96 -0.76
N THR A 463 -3.55 10.44 -1.01
CA THR A 463 -4.44 9.89 -2.04
C THR A 463 -3.81 10.00 -3.42
N LEU A 464 -3.33 11.18 -3.80
CA LEU A 464 -2.67 11.40 -5.09
C LEU A 464 -1.45 10.49 -5.27
N PHE A 465 -0.60 10.36 -4.24
CA PHE A 465 0.60 9.53 -4.28
C PHE A 465 0.27 8.06 -4.53
N LEU A 466 -0.72 7.51 -3.82
CA LEU A 466 -1.08 6.11 -3.93
C LEU A 466 -1.84 5.81 -5.23
N ASP A 467 -2.69 6.72 -5.70
CA ASP A 467 -3.34 6.61 -7.01
C ASP A 467 -2.32 6.65 -8.16
N MET A 468 -1.31 7.51 -8.07
CA MET A 468 -0.20 7.54 -9.04
C MET A 468 0.68 6.30 -8.95
N ALA A 469 0.92 5.76 -7.75
CA ALA A 469 1.68 4.52 -7.60
C ALA A 469 0.91 3.30 -8.15
N TRP A 470 -0.42 3.37 -8.18
CA TRP A 470 -1.25 2.37 -8.85
C TRP A 470 -1.20 2.50 -10.37
N ASN A 471 -1.47 3.69 -10.90
CA ASN A 471 -1.47 3.96 -12.33
C ASN A 471 -0.93 5.37 -12.63
N PRO A 472 0.40 5.52 -12.84
CA PRO A 472 1.02 6.83 -13.10
C PRO A 472 0.50 7.49 -14.37
N ASP A 473 0.03 6.70 -15.35
CA ASP A 473 -0.44 7.17 -16.67
C ASP A 473 -1.91 7.60 -16.68
N ALA A 474 -2.63 7.43 -15.55
CA ALA A 474 -4.04 7.81 -15.46
C ALA A 474 -4.27 9.33 -15.62
N TYR A 475 -3.27 10.12 -15.24
CA TYR A 475 -3.36 11.57 -15.23
C TYR A 475 -2.27 12.19 -16.12
N THR A 476 -2.71 13.03 -17.06
CA THR A 476 -1.85 13.83 -17.95
C THR A 476 -1.95 15.31 -17.57
N ALA A 477 -1.09 16.16 -18.12
CA ALA A 477 -1.15 17.59 -17.92
C ALA A 477 -2.53 18.20 -18.26
N GLU A 478 -3.23 17.62 -19.24
CA GLU A 478 -4.54 18.11 -19.69
C GLU A 478 -5.69 17.66 -18.78
N ASN A 479 -5.55 16.52 -18.12
CA ASN A 479 -6.66 15.94 -17.33
C ASN A 479 -6.39 15.89 -15.81
N PHE A 480 -5.19 16.28 -15.36
CA PHE A 480 -4.76 16.19 -13.97
C PHE A 480 -5.76 16.77 -12.97
N MET A 481 -6.39 17.91 -13.31
CA MET A 481 -7.38 18.55 -12.42
C MET A 481 -8.65 17.74 -12.18
N LYS A 482 -8.84 16.61 -12.86
CA LYS A 482 -9.93 15.67 -12.53
C LYS A 482 -9.69 14.99 -11.18
N HIS A 483 -8.42 14.77 -10.80
CA HIS A 483 -8.07 14.10 -9.54
C HIS A 483 -8.51 14.91 -8.31
N PRO A 484 -8.10 16.18 -8.10
CA PRO A 484 -8.54 16.94 -6.95
C PRO A 484 -10.07 17.17 -6.94
N ARG A 485 -10.71 17.28 -8.10
CA ARG A 485 -12.17 17.35 -8.17
C ARG A 485 -12.85 16.08 -7.68
N LYS A 486 -12.36 14.89 -8.11
CA LYS A 486 -12.86 13.60 -7.62
C LYS A 486 -12.72 13.51 -6.09
N PHE A 487 -11.56 13.88 -5.55
CA PHE A 487 -11.34 13.90 -4.11
C PHE A 487 -12.31 14.84 -3.38
N CYS A 488 -12.48 16.07 -3.88
CA CYS A 488 -13.45 17.02 -3.31
C CYS A 488 -14.89 16.51 -3.40
N ALA A 489 -15.28 15.93 -4.53
CA ALA A 489 -16.61 15.34 -4.69
C ALA A 489 -16.89 14.23 -3.66
N GLN A 490 -15.92 13.36 -3.43
CA GLN A 490 -16.02 12.30 -2.42
C GLN A 490 -16.09 12.85 -0.99
N ALA A 491 -15.32 13.88 -0.69
CA ALA A 491 -15.22 14.43 0.65
C ALA A 491 -16.33 15.41 1.01
N PHE A 492 -16.79 16.22 0.06
CA PHE A 492 -17.67 17.37 0.31
C PHE A 492 -18.96 17.35 -0.56
N GLY A 493 -19.10 16.41 -1.47
CA GLY A 493 -20.23 16.31 -2.41
C GLY A 493 -19.94 16.96 -3.78
N GLU A 494 -20.64 16.49 -4.81
CA GLU A 494 -20.48 16.92 -6.21
C GLU A 494 -20.65 18.44 -6.43
N GLU A 495 -21.48 19.09 -5.62
CA GLU A 495 -21.73 20.53 -5.73
C GLU A 495 -20.53 21.40 -5.33
N GLN A 496 -19.57 20.81 -4.63
CA GLN A 496 -18.35 21.48 -4.12
C GLN A 496 -17.09 21.12 -4.92
N ALA A 497 -17.21 20.28 -5.94
CA ALA A 497 -16.08 19.73 -6.72
C ALA A 497 -15.63 20.60 -7.91
#